data_e1581637dd69e44650f7df6f44b9e37f
#
_entry.id   e1581637dd69e44650f7df6f44b9e37f
#
_cell.length_a   1.000
_cell.length_b   1.000
_cell.length_c   1.000
_cell.angle_alpha   90.00
_cell.angle_beta   90.00
_cell.angle_gamma   90.00
#
_symmetry.space_group_name_H-M   'P 1'
#
loop_
_entity.id
_entity.type
_entity.pdbx_description
1 polymer ?
#
loop_
_entity_poly.entity_id
_entity_poly.type
_entity_poly.pdbx_seq_one_letter_code
_entity_poly.pdbx_strand_id
1 'polypeptide(L)'
;MRSARFARRWIVAASVLVVSVFLSACSGIPISGGVVPGPVIDEQIDPDVVIVPAGPRAGSPPEELLVDFMQAVRGSQNDYAVAKQFLTGGLAASWNPDASTAIRASPASVSTGTSPDVLTYAFSSRAFVNADGGYVEQRDLANQTLSFSFEEEGGEWRISEAPDGIVLSQTSFALAFREQALYFFDPTYRFLVPDVRWFPSRQTIPARIVRALLTGPTSWLQGGVVRSDFPTATALGLDGVELSAGTATVDLTDEALSATPAQRERMRQQLLATLNTVSSGVSQVVMTVNGLAIVVPETAAPAIQNPQAESSPLVGAEAVFGFSTGGAITSLDGLSPLIVGAGATAATLAESGQAAAILSDSGAVAVAQIGQTSPIIVDERPGLIAPSIDGLNFVWSVPADDPGGLTTFELDGEPRSISSTLPAAATVVSMDVSRDGTRILLALSTELGPRLVVAGIVRQDNIPVSLGELVELPVGVDSVLDAAWVDDRSVALLSRSSSEVTVTKFALGGPSSPLGELPDARAIVGGNGGTDGLWILAADGEILRPQGSGGWSGTGQLVSFIATQQ
;
A
#
# COMPACT_ATOMS: atom_id res chain seq x y z
N MET A 1 6.69 -26.94 85.84
CA MET A 1 7.50 -26.72 84.62
C MET A 1 7.06 -27.55 83.38
N ARG A 2 5.84 -28.12 83.33
CA ARG A 2 5.34 -28.89 82.15
C ARG A 2 4.40 -28.15 81.23
N SER A 3 3.82 -26.99 81.60
CA SER A 3 2.84 -26.23 80.81
C SER A 3 3.45 -25.29 79.74
N ALA A 4 4.66 -24.80 79.99
CA ALA A 4 5.32 -23.87 79.06
C ALA A 4 5.87 -24.52 77.75
N ARG A 5 6.11 -25.83 77.77
CA ARG A 5 6.60 -26.57 76.61
C ARG A 5 5.49 -26.95 75.63
N PHE A 6 4.26 -27.06 76.09
CA PHE A 6 3.08 -27.35 75.24
C PHE A 6 2.64 -26.09 74.45
N ALA A 7 2.60 -24.93 75.10
CA ALA A 7 2.21 -23.68 74.44
C ALA A 7 3.21 -23.28 73.32
N ARG A 8 4.52 -23.51 73.56
CA ARG A 8 5.56 -23.20 72.52
C ARG A 8 5.50 -24.12 71.30
N ARG A 9 5.06 -25.39 71.47
CA ARG A 9 4.84 -26.33 70.33
C ARG A 9 3.63 -25.94 69.48
N TRP A 10 2.56 -25.43 70.08
CA TRP A 10 1.37 -24.97 69.37
C TRP A 10 1.61 -23.67 68.60
N ILE A 11 2.40 -22.76 69.15
CA ILE A 11 2.80 -21.53 68.45
C ILE A 11 3.68 -21.84 67.24
N VAL A 12 4.64 -22.74 67.34
CA VAL A 12 5.47 -23.18 66.22
C VAL A 12 4.67 -23.90 65.15
N ALA A 13 3.73 -24.77 65.56
CA ALA A 13 2.84 -25.47 64.62
C ALA A 13 1.90 -24.48 63.91
N ALA A 14 1.35 -23.49 64.60
CA ALA A 14 0.53 -22.44 64.00
C ALA A 14 1.32 -21.52 63.03
N SER A 15 2.58 -21.19 63.40
CA SER A 15 3.47 -20.39 62.52
C SER A 15 3.87 -21.14 61.25
N VAL A 16 4.11 -22.45 61.33
CA VAL A 16 4.40 -23.28 60.12
C VAL A 16 3.16 -23.43 59.25
N LEU A 17 1.97 -23.55 59.82
CA LEU A 17 0.72 -23.60 59.05
C LEU A 17 0.40 -22.30 58.30
N VAL A 18 0.65 -21.14 58.94
CA VAL A 18 0.47 -19.82 58.31
C VAL A 18 1.48 -19.59 57.20
N VAL A 19 2.73 -20.00 57.36
CA VAL A 19 3.77 -19.89 56.30
C VAL A 19 3.45 -20.83 55.12
N SER A 20 2.88 -22.02 55.37
CA SER A 20 2.49 -22.95 54.31
C SER A 20 1.29 -22.42 53.46
N VAL A 21 0.38 -21.65 54.08
CA VAL A 21 -0.75 -21.02 53.37
C VAL A 21 -0.30 -19.83 52.48
N PHE A 22 0.76 -19.12 52.86
CA PHE A 22 1.31 -18.04 52.03
C PHE A 22 2.17 -18.53 50.86
N LEU A 23 2.68 -19.74 50.88
CA LEU A 23 3.49 -20.33 49.81
C LEU A 23 2.65 -21.03 48.71
N SER A 24 1.34 -21.20 48.91
CA SER A 24 0.43 -21.79 47.91
C SER A 24 -0.29 -20.75 47.00
N ALA A 25 0.01 -19.45 47.15
CA ALA A 25 -0.65 -18.37 46.38
C ALA A 25 0.02 -18.01 45.05
N CYS A 26 1.03 -18.73 44.59
CA CYS A 26 1.74 -18.46 43.36
C CYS A 26 1.82 -19.67 42.44
N SER A 27 0.68 -20.22 41.99
CA SER A 27 0.64 -21.08 40.80
C SER A 27 -0.79 -21.28 40.32
N GLY A 28 -1.34 -20.27 39.68
CA GLY A 28 -2.60 -20.35 38.98
C GLY A 28 -2.54 -19.51 37.73
N ILE A 29 -1.79 -19.97 36.73
CA ILE A 29 -2.06 -19.51 35.36
C ILE A 29 -3.36 -20.21 34.96
N PRO A 30 -4.46 -19.50 34.67
CA PRO A 30 -5.68 -20.14 34.22
C PRO A 30 -5.41 -20.74 32.83
N ILE A 31 -5.48 -22.05 32.72
CA ILE A 31 -5.33 -22.81 31.46
C ILE A 31 -6.68 -23.01 30.75
N SER A 32 -7.75 -22.33 31.19
CA SER A 32 -9.06 -22.33 30.53
C SER A 32 -9.80 -21.05 30.81
N GLY A 33 -9.63 -20.10 29.91
CA GLY A 33 -10.44 -18.91 29.73
C GLY A 33 -10.53 -18.64 28.25
N GLY A 34 -11.72 -18.31 27.71
CA GLY A 34 -11.86 -17.88 26.33
C GLY A 34 -10.85 -16.76 26.05
N VAL A 35 -10.16 -16.84 24.92
CA VAL A 35 -9.29 -15.75 24.45
C VAL A 35 -10.21 -14.57 24.19
N VAL A 36 -10.24 -13.61 25.11
CA VAL A 36 -10.81 -12.29 24.85
C VAL A 36 -9.73 -11.57 24.07
N PRO A 37 -10.03 -11.02 22.88
CA PRO A 37 -9.10 -10.12 22.20
C PRO A 37 -8.73 -9.03 23.21
N GLY A 38 -7.43 -8.87 23.47
CA GLY A 38 -6.95 -7.73 24.24
C GLY A 38 -7.44 -6.44 23.58
N PRO A 39 -7.53 -5.32 24.31
CA PRO A 39 -7.78 -4.05 23.67
C PRO A 39 -6.76 -3.93 22.52
N VAL A 40 -7.23 -3.52 21.34
CA VAL A 40 -6.38 -3.11 20.23
C VAL A 40 -5.32 -2.23 20.88
N ILE A 41 -4.06 -2.64 20.85
CA ILE A 41 -2.97 -1.74 21.20
C ILE A 41 -3.11 -0.66 20.13
N ASP A 42 -3.71 0.47 20.51
CA ASP A 42 -3.58 1.70 19.75
C ASP A 42 -2.08 1.76 19.46
N GLU A 43 -1.69 1.70 18.18
CA GLU A 43 -0.32 1.95 17.80
C GLU A 43 0.01 3.31 18.42
N GLN A 44 0.63 3.28 19.59
CA GLN A 44 1.19 4.47 20.18
C GLN A 44 2.13 4.99 19.11
N ILE A 45 1.74 6.10 18.49
CA ILE A 45 2.60 6.89 17.63
C ILE A 45 3.88 7.04 18.44
N ASP A 46 4.89 6.26 18.06
CA ASP A 46 6.20 6.30 18.68
C ASP A 46 6.63 7.77 18.58
N PRO A 47 6.94 8.46 19.69
CA PRO A 47 7.29 9.86 19.63
C PRO A 47 8.38 9.98 18.59
N ASP A 48 8.19 10.85 17.59
CA ASP A 48 9.08 11.04 16.45
C ASP A 48 10.52 10.98 16.92
N VAL A 49 11.25 9.91 16.57
CA VAL A 49 12.65 9.77 16.93
C VAL A 49 13.42 10.83 16.16
N VAL A 50 13.67 11.95 16.82
CA VAL A 50 14.45 13.04 16.25
C VAL A 50 15.91 12.60 16.21
N ILE A 51 16.41 12.27 15.04
CA ILE A 51 17.83 11.99 14.83
C ILE A 51 18.56 13.33 14.82
N VAL A 52 19.35 13.60 15.86
CA VAL A 52 20.25 14.76 15.92
C VAL A 52 21.67 14.27 15.66
N PRO A 53 22.19 14.39 14.43
CA PRO A 53 23.55 13.98 14.10
C PRO A 53 24.58 14.96 14.69
N ALA A 54 25.83 14.50 14.83
CA ALA A 54 26.95 15.36 15.17
C ALA A 54 27.43 16.17 13.95
N GLY A 55 27.91 17.38 14.16
CA GLY A 55 28.59 18.20 13.15
C GLY A 55 30.03 17.72 12.86
N PRO A 56 30.71 18.35 11.87
CA PRO A 56 32.09 18.00 11.54
C PRO A 56 33.04 18.22 12.70
N ARG A 57 33.98 17.29 12.88
CA ARG A 57 35.03 17.40 13.89
C ARG A 57 36.23 18.18 13.34
N ALA A 58 36.81 19.07 14.15
CA ALA A 58 37.98 19.83 13.73
C ALA A 58 39.16 18.91 13.38
N GLY A 59 39.82 19.17 12.25
CA GLY A 59 40.98 18.44 11.76
C GLY A 59 40.67 17.04 11.19
N SER A 60 39.40 16.66 10.99
CA SER A 60 39.05 15.38 10.33
C SER A 60 39.56 15.32 8.91
N PRO A 61 40.23 14.21 8.51
CA PRO A 61 40.60 14.00 7.10
C PRO A 61 39.36 13.74 6.21
N PRO A 62 39.47 13.88 4.86
CA PRO A 62 38.39 13.72 3.93
C PRO A 62 37.59 12.43 4.08
N GLU A 63 38.23 11.28 4.32
CA GLU A 63 37.58 9.98 4.48
C GLU A 63 36.65 9.95 5.70
N GLU A 64 37.11 10.46 6.84
CA GLU A 64 36.30 10.55 8.06
C GLU A 64 35.17 11.57 7.89
N LEU A 65 35.48 12.71 7.24
CA LEU A 65 34.51 13.75 6.96
C LEU A 65 33.35 13.22 6.09
N LEU A 66 33.66 12.43 5.06
CA LEU A 66 32.63 11.79 4.21
C LEU A 66 31.76 10.82 5.02
N VAL A 67 32.36 9.96 5.84
CA VAL A 67 31.61 9.00 6.67
C VAL A 67 30.69 9.75 7.65
N ASP A 68 31.19 10.81 8.29
CA ASP A 68 30.40 11.63 9.22
C ASP A 68 29.29 12.41 8.49
N PHE A 69 29.54 12.92 7.28
CA PHE A 69 28.52 13.52 6.41
C PHE A 69 27.40 12.52 6.10
N MET A 70 27.75 11.28 5.72
CA MET A 70 26.77 10.22 5.42
C MET A 70 25.98 9.79 6.68
N GLN A 71 26.48 10.06 7.89
CA GLN A 71 25.68 9.93 9.11
C GLN A 71 24.80 11.18 9.34
N ALA A 72 25.32 12.37 9.01
CA ALA A 72 24.62 13.64 9.23
C ALA A 72 23.38 13.79 8.34
N VAL A 73 23.37 13.25 7.11
CA VAL A 73 22.20 13.27 6.21
C VAL A 73 21.00 12.47 6.72
N ARG A 74 21.12 11.70 7.81
CA ARG A 74 20.01 11.03 8.47
C ARG A 74 19.11 11.98 9.26
N GLY A 75 19.64 13.15 9.65
CA GLY A 75 18.93 14.19 10.40
C GLY A 75 18.36 15.25 9.47
N SER A 76 17.08 15.19 9.17
CA SER A 76 16.39 16.10 8.25
C SER A 76 15.97 17.44 8.86
N GLN A 77 16.24 17.66 10.16
CA GLN A 77 15.80 18.85 10.89
C GLN A 77 16.44 20.15 10.34
N ASN A 78 15.65 21.24 10.33
CA ASN A 78 16.06 22.55 9.84
C ASN A 78 16.73 22.46 8.45
N ASP A 79 16.13 21.70 7.55
CA ASP A 79 16.61 21.51 6.18
C ASP A 79 18.06 20.98 6.12
N TYR A 80 18.31 19.87 6.85
CA TYR A 80 19.62 19.23 6.95
C TYR A 80 20.74 20.15 7.45
N ALA A 81 20.44 21.08 8.38
CA ALA A 81 21.37 22.08 8.85
C ALA A 81 22.71 21.51 9.35
N VAL A 82 22.71 20.32 9.95
CA VAL A 82 23.94 19.67 10.40
C VAL A 82 24.75 19.12 9.24
N ALA A 83 24.11 18.45 8.27
CA ALA A 83 24.78 17.94 7.06
C ALA A 83 25.41 19.09 6.25
N LYS A 84 24.73 20.21 6.14
CA LYS A 84 25.23 21.40 5.44
C LYS A 84 26.52 22.00 6.05
N GLN A 85 26.83 21.70 7.34
CA GLN A 85 28.09 22.14 7.96
C GLN A 85 29.33 21.39 7.43
N PHE A 86 29.15 20.25 6.79
CA PHE A 86 30.21 19.47 6.14
C PHE A 86 30.59 19.99 4.77
N LEU A 87 29.73 20.85 4.17
CA LEU A 87 29.87 21.40 2.84
C LEU A 87 30.57 22.74 2.87
N THR A 88 31.20 23.13 1.75
CA THR A 88 31.64 24.52 1.57
C THR A 88 30.45 25.47 1.56
N GLY A 89 30.67 26.74 1.87
CA GLY A 89 29.58 27.73 1.90
C GLY A 89 28.82 27.82 0.59
N GLY A 90 29.49 27.68 -0.54
CA GLY A 90 28.88 27.67 -1.88
C GLY A 90 27.99 26.44 -2.11
N LEU A 91 28.51 25.25 -1.81
CA LEU A 91 27.75 24.00 -1.97
C LEU A 91 26.58 23.90 -0.97
N ALA A 92 26.76 24.31 0.28
CA ALA A 92 25.71 24.32 1.29
C ALA A 92 24.48 25.15 0.88
N ALA A 93 24.66 26.19 0.08
CA ALA A 93 23.59 27.04 -0.43
C ALA A 93 22.84 26.43 -1.64
N SER A 94 23.50 25.59 -2.44
CA SER A 94 22.93 25.02 -3.69
C SER A 94 22.54 23.55 -3.58
N TRP A 95 23.13 22.79 -2.67
CA TRP A 95 22.85 21.35 -2.52
C TRP A 95 21.41 21.08 -2.14
N ASN A 96 20.75 20.21 -2.94
CA ASN A 96 19.37 19.83 -2.75
C ASN A 96 19.26 18.40 -2.20
N PRO A 97 19.13 18.21 -0.88
CA PRO A 97 18.97 16.87 -0.26
C PRO A 97 17.66 16.17 -0.60
N ASP A 98 16.64 16.92 -1.02
CA ASP A 98 15.30 16.41 -1.34
C ASP A 98 15.16 16.00 -2.83
N ALA A 99 16.22 16.11 -3.65
CA ALA A 99 16.18 15.71 -5.05
C ALA A 99 15.93 14.20 -5.23
N SER A 100 16.53 13.39 -4.35
CA SER A 100 16.28 11.95 -4.31
C SER A 100 16.78 11.34 -3.00
N THR A 101 16.24 10.17 -2.63
CA THR A 101 16.76 9.37 -1.52
C THR A 101 17.04 7.97 -2.00
N ALA A 102 18.31 7.57 -2.07
CA ALA A 102 18.69 6.20 -2.36
C ALA A 102 18.66 5.35 -1.07
N ILE A 103 18.02 4.18 -1.14
CA ILE A 103 17.93 3.23 -0.02
C ILE A 103 18.87 2.08 -0.31
N ARG A 104 20.00 2.04 0.40
CA ARG A 104 21.01 1.01 0.21
C ARG A 104 20.65 -0.30 0.90
N ALA A 105 20.95 -1.41 0.20
CA ALA A 105 20.71 -2.77 0.68
C ALA A 105 21.83 -3.29 1.61
N SER A 106 23.07 -2.81 1.43
CA SER A 106 24.26 -3.30 2.12
C SER A 106 25.13 -2.14 2.64
N PRO A 107 26.11 -2.38 3.51
CA PRO A 107 27.11 -1.39 3.86
C PRO A 107 27.80 -0.83 2.63
N ALA A 108 28.07 0.47 2.63
CA ALA A 108 28.81 1.13 1.56
C ALA A 108 30.32 1.06 1.81
N SER A 109 31.10 1.25 0.75
CA SER A 109 32.55 1.38 0.79
C SER A 109 32.99 2.76 0.34
N VAL A 110 34.02 3.31 0.99
CA VAL A 110 34.71 4.53 0.59
C VAL A 110 36.05 4.16 -0.02
N SER A 111 36.41 4.77 -1.15
CA SER A 111 37.72 4.59 -1.79
C SER A 111 38.18 5.89 -2.44
N THR A 112 39.48 6.03 -2.65
CA THR A 112 40.05 7.17 -3.39
C THR A 112 39.57 7.15 -4.83
N GLY A 113 39.14 8.31 -5.34
CA GLY A 113 38.67 8.50 -6.69
C GLY A 113 39.80 8.71 -7.69
N THR A 114 39.52 9.56 -8.70
CA THR A 114 40.47 9.85 -9.80
C THR A 114 41.66 10.74 -9.38
N SER A 115 41.55 11.44 -8.26
CA SER A 115 42.60 12.27 -7.66
C SER A 115 42.55 12.14 -6.14
N PRO A 116 43.61 12.56 -5.39
CA PRO A 116 43.66 12.50 -3.94
C PRO A 116 42.52 13.29 -3.24
N ASP A 117 42.03 14.33 -3.89
CA ASP A 117 40.98 15.21 -3.36
C ASP A 117 39.57 14.74 -3.73
N VAL A 118 39.44 13.57 -4.37
CA VAL A 118 38.16 12.96 -4.75
C VAL A 118 38.01 11.61 -4.10
N LEU A 119 36.91 11.44 -3.37
CA LEU A 119 36.51 10.15 -2.80
C LEU A 119 35.26 9.61 -3.51
N THR A 120 35.17 8.30 -3.60
CA THR A 120 33.99 7.61 -4.12
C THR A 120 33.30 6.84 -3.01
N TYR A 121 31.97 6.92 -2.98
CA TYR A 121 31.09 6.19 -2.08
C TYR A 121 30.27 5.18 -2.91
N ALA A 122 30.60 3.89 -2.78
CA ALA A 122 29.97 2.82 -3.56
C ALA A 122 29.04 1.97 -2.68
N PHE A 123 27.83 1.69 -3.19
CA PHE A 123 26.81 0.90 -2.50
C PHE A 123 25.90 0.21 -3.52
N SER A 124 25.13 -0.79 -3.05
CA SER A 124 24.03 -1.38 -3.82
C SER A 124 22.72 -0.80 -3.31
N SER A 125 21.89 -0.22 -4.19
CA SER A 125 20.56 0.29 -3.85
C SER A 125 19.49 -0.77 -4.04
N ARG A 126 18.49 -0.77 -3.14
CA ARG A 126 17.28 -1.58 -3.24
C ARG A 126 16.11 -0.77 -3.77
N ALA A 127 16.03 0.49 -3.41
CA ALA A 127 14.94 1.38 -3.78
C ALA A 127 15.39 2.84 -3.83
N PHE A 128 14.55 3.68 -4.41
CA PHE A 128 14.69 5.13 -4.44
C PHE A 128 13.37 5.79 -4.06
N VAL A 129 13.48 6.97 -3.45
CA VAL A 129 12.39 7.94 -3.35
C VAL A 129 12.78 9.14 -4.19
N ASN A 130 11.96 9.53 -5.15
CA ASN A 130 12.19 10.69 -6.02
C ASN A 130 11.74 12.00 -5.35
N ALA A 131 11.94 13.13 -6.02
CA ALA A 131 11.70 14.47 -5.44
C ALA A 131 10.23 14.70 -5.03
N ASP A 132 9.27 14.04 -5.69
CA ASP A 132 7.83 14.12 -5.39
C ASP A 132 7.35 13.12 -4.32
N GLY A 133 8.27 12.31 -3.77
CA GLY A 133 8.00 11.32 -2.74
C GLY A 133 7.62 9.93 -3.26
N GLY A 134 7.62 9.72 -4.58
CA GLY A 134 7.34 8.42 -5.18
C GLY A 134 8.42 7.40 -4.82
N TYR A 135 8.04 6.27 -4.22
CA TYR A 135 8.93 5.16 -3.87
C TYR A 135 8.98 4.15 -5.03
N VAL A 136 10.18 3.82 -5.46
CA VAL A 136 10.43 2.85 -6.54
C VAL A 136 11.37 1.77 -6.00
N GLU A 137 10.84 0.57 -5.76
CA GLU A 137 11.63 -0.61 -5.40
C GLU A 137 12.23 -1.23 -6.67
N GLN A 138 13.46 -1.71 -6.57
CA GLN A 138 14.17 -2.33 -7.69
C GLN A 138 14.10 -3.85 -7.59
N ARG A 139 13.84 -4.52 -8.73
CA ARG A 139 13.85 -5.98 -8.84
C ARG A 139 15.22 -6.54 -8.45
N ASP A 140 16.27 -5.98 -9.02
CA ASP A 140 17.65 -6.37 -8.77
C ASP A 140 18.41 -5.21 -8.10
N LEU A 141 19.36 -5.55 -7.23
CA LEU A 141 20.19 -4.54 -6.60
C LEU A 141 21.02 -3.78 -7.64
N ALA A 142 20.87 -2.45 -7.68
CA ALA A 142 21.64 -1.61 -8.58
C ALA A 142 22.90 -1.08 -7.87
N ASN A 143 24.08 -1.35 -8.46
CA ASN A 143 25.32 -0.78 -7.96
C ASN A 143 25.41 0.70 -8.31
N GLN A 144 25.66 1.52 -7.29
CA GLN A 144 25.77 2.97 -7.36
C GLN A 144 27.15 3.40 -6.88
N THR A 145 27.69 4.44 -7.51
CA THR A 145 28.94 5.07 -7.10
C THR A 145 28.77 6.59 -7.15
N LEU A 146 28.92 7.24 -6.02
CA LEU A 146 28.84 8.70 -5.88
C LEU A 146 30.25 9.24 -5.69
N SER A 147 30.57 10.38 -6.32
CA SER A 147 31.85 11.06 -6.20
C SER A 147 31.69 12.33 -5.37
N PHE A 148 32.67 12.57 -4.50
CA PHE A 148 32.74 13.73 -3.62
C PHE A 148 34.11 14.38 -3.75
N SER A 149 34.16 15.69 -4.00
CA SER A 149 35.39 16.47 -4.03
C SER A 149 35.54 17.24 -2.70
N PHE A 150 36.77 17.46 -2.29
CA PHE A 150 37.10 18.11 -1.02
C PHE A 150 38.05 19.27 -1.24
N GLU A 151 37.89 20.34 -0.46
CA GLU A 151 38.82 21.46 -0.40
C GLU A 151 38.97 21.97 1.05
N GLU A 152 40.05 22.68 1.35
CA GLU A 152 40.24 23.34 2.63
C GLU A 152 39.57 24.72 2.65
N GLU A 153 38.63 24.92 3.59
CA GLU A 153 37.99 26.21 3.85
C GLU A 153 38.32 26.63 5.31
N GLY A 154 39.07 27.72 5.45
CA GLY A 154 39.47 28.18 6.79
C GLY A 154 40.42 27.26 7.53
N GLY A 155 41.18 26.41 6.86
CA GLY A 155 42.08 25.42 7.43
C GLY A 155 41.43 24.12 7.86
N GLU A 156 40.20 23.91 7.46
CA GLU A 156 39.41 22.69 7.73
C GLU A 156 38.89 22.10 6.40
N TRP A 157 38.95 20.78 6.27
CA TRP A 157 38.40 20.10 5.11
C TRP A 157 36.86 20.26 5.01
N ARG A 158 36.35 20.52 3.83
CA ARG A 158 34.93 20.57 3.51
C ARG A 158 34.67 19.89 2.17
N ILE A 159 33.47 19.37 1.99
CA ILE A 159 33.00 18.83 0.70
C ILE A 159 32.69 20.02 -0.21
N SER A 160 33.39 20.11 -1.34
CA SER A 160 33.21 21.17 -2.35
C SER A 160 32.31 20.76 -3.50
N GLU A 161 32.21 19.44 -3.77
CA GLU A 161 31.25 18.87 -4.71
C GLU A 161 30.61 17.60 -4.15
N ALA A 162 29.29 17.52 -4.25
CA ALA A 162 28.49 16.35 -3.89
C ALA A 162 27.30 16.23 -4.85
N PRO A 163 26.83 15.03 -5.17
CA PRO A 163 25.56 14.87 -5.87
C PRO A 163 24.39 15.34 -5.00
N ASP A 164 23.34 15.82 -5.66
CA ASP A 164 22.07 16.10 -5.00
C ASP A 164 21.41 14.81 -4.50
N GLY A 165 20.59 14.95 -3.45
CA GLY A 165 19.95 13.82 -2.77
C GLY A 165 20.75 13.26 -1.61
N ILE A 166 20.25 12.18 -1.03
CA ILE A 166 20.83 11.52 0.15
C ILE A 166 20.85 9.99 -0.02
N VAL A 167 21.68 9.30 0.76
CA VAL A 167 21.73 7.84 0.82
C VAL A 167 21.45 7.38 2.25
N LEU A 168 20.45 6.51 2.43
CA LEU A 168 20.07 5.96 3.73
C LEU A 168 20.14 4.43 3.71
N SER A 169 20.41 3.81 4.87
CA SER A 169 20.11 2.39 5.06
C SER A 169 18.61 2.18 5.20
N GLN A 170 18.11 0.96 4.99
CA GLN A 170 16.70 0.62 5.20
C GLN A 170 16.20 1.03 6.60
N THR A 171 16.98 0.73 7.64
CA THR A 171 16.64 1.13 9.03
C THR A 171 16.59 2.64 9.19
N SER A 172 17.58 3.38 8.63
CA SER A 172 17.58 4.84 8.70
C SER A 172 16.44 5.47 7.92
N PHE A 173 16.07 4.89 6.79
CA PHE A 173 14.93 5.31 5.99
C PHE A 173 13.62 5.14 6.78
N ALA A 174 13.38 3.97 7.36
CA ALA A 174 12.18 3.69 8.17
C ALA A 174 12.05 4.63 9.39
N LEU A 175 13.17 5.11 9.94
CA LEU A 175 13.16 6.09 11.04
C LEU A 175 12.97 7.53 10.56
N ALA A 176 13.54 7.89 9.40
CA ALA A 176 13.60 9.27 8.93
C ALA A 176 12.45 9.66 7.99
N PHE A 177 11.78 8.70 7.35
CA PHE A 177 10.71 8.93 6.41
C PHE A 177 9.39 8.34 6.91
N ARG A 178 8.28 8.93 6.47
CA ARG A 178 6.92 8.44 6.72
C ARG A 178 6.17 8.30 5.41
N GLU A 179 5.46 7.19 5.30
CA GLU A 179 4.46 6.98 4.25
C GLU A 179 3.28 7.91 4.46
N GLN A 180 2.79 8.52 3.38
CA GLN A 180 1.64 9.40 3.37
C GLN A 180 0.79 9.12 2.13
N ALA A 181 -0.50 8.93 2.30
CA ALA A 181 -1.43 8.82 1.20
C ALA A 181 -2.01 10.20 0.84
N LEU A 182 -1.82 10.63 -0.39
CA LEU A 182 -2.50 11.78 -0.97
C LEU A 182 -3.75 11.25 -1.66
N TYR A 183 -4.90 11.86 -1.38
CA TYR A 183 -6.16 11.34 -1.92
C TYR A 183 -6.68 12.16 -3.08
N PHE A 184 -7.07 11.47 -4.14
CA PHE A 184 -7.71 12.02 -5.34
C PHE A 184 -9.05 11.34 -5.56
N PHE A 185 -9.97 11.98 -6.28
CA PHE A 185 -11.26 11.36 -6.56
C PHE A 185 -11.17 10.40 -7.76
N ASP A 186 -11.95 9.33 -7.71
CA ASP A 186 -12.33 8.58 -8.91
C ASP A 186 -13.13 9.48 -9.88
N PRO A 187 -13.28 9.10 -11.16
CA PRO A 187 -14.00 9.92 -12.13
C PRO A 187 -15.47 10.21 -11.77
N THR A 188 -16.10 9.42 -10.90
CA THR A 188 -17.49 9.60 -10.45
C THR A 188 -17.62 10.41 -9.15
N TYR A 189 -16.53 10.77 -8.51
CA TYR A 189 -16.47 11.42 -7.19
C TYR A 189 -17.05 10.59 -6.03
N ARG A 190 -17.15 9.29 -6.20
CA ARG A 190 -17.66 8.37 -5.20
C ARG A 190 -16.57 7.87 -4.26
N PHE A 191 -15.38 7.66 -4.78
CA PHE A 191 -14.23 7.14 -4.03
C PHE A 191 -13.09 8.13 -3.94
N LEU A 192 -12.33 8.03 -2.86
CA LEU A 192 -11.03 8.68 -2.69
C LEU A 192 -9.93 7.65 -2.90
N VAL A 193 -9.17 7.83 -3.95
CA VAL A 193 -8.10 6.94 -4.42
C VAL A 193 -6.77 7.42 -3.85
N PRO A 194 -6.01 6.58 -3.13
CA PRO A 194 -4.72 6.96 -2.56
C PRO A 194 -3.59 6.95 -3.59
N ASP A 195 -2.74 7.97 -3.50
CA ASP A 195 -1.43 8.08 -4.13
C ASP A 195 -0.38 8.13 -3.02
N VAL A 196 0.30 7.01 -2.82
CA VAL A 196 1.22 6.82 -1.69
C VAL A 196 2.58 7.45 -2.00
N ARG A 197 3.05 8.30 -1.10
CA ARG A 197 4.34 8.99 -1.18
C ARG A 197 5.07 8.99 0.15
N TRP A 198 6.38 9.20 0.10
CA TRP A 198 7.25 9.21 1.27
C TRP A 198 7.86 10.59 1.49
N PHE A 199 7.75 11.08 2.69
CA PHE A 199 8.29 12.38 3.08
C PHE A 199 9.19 12.25 4.31
N PRO A 200 10.31 13.01 4.39
CA PRO A 200 11.14 13.04 5.58
C PRO A 200 10.37 13.62 6.78
N SER A 201 10.51 13.00 7.96
CA SER A 201 9.88 13.44 9.21
C SER A 201 10.40 14.81 9.62
N ARG A 202 9.61 15.87 9.43
CA ARG A 202 9.93 17.28 9.76
C ARG A 202 8.66 17.98 10.24
N GLN A 203 8.81 19.05 11.01
CA GLN A 203 7.66 19.89 11.43
C GLN A 203 6.89 20.51 10.27
N THR A 204 7.52 20.68 9.10
CA THR A 204 6.90 21.25 7.88
C THR A 204 6.21 20.22 6.99
N ILE A 205 6.06 18.96 7.44
CA ILE A 205 5.43 17.88 6.66
C ILE A 205 4.04 18.28 6.14
N PRO A 206 3.09 18.83 6.95
CA PRO A 206 1.75 19.13 6.44
C PRO A 206 1.77 20.04 5.22
N ALA A 207 2.59 21.09 5.24
CA ALA A 207 2.72 22.00 4.10
C ALA A 207 3.32 21.34 2.85
N ARG A 208 4.29 20.41 3.02
CA ARG A 208 4.87 19.65 1.89
C ARG A 208 3.84 18.71 1.26
N ILE A 209 3.07 18.02 2.09
CA ILE A 209 2.02 17.09 1.65
C ILE A 209 0.93 17.84 0.88
N VAL A 210 0.47 18.98 1.40
CA VAL A 210 -0.53 19.80 0.68
C VAL A 210 0.05 20.33 -0.63
N ARG A 211 1.33 20.77 -0.68
CA ARG A 211 1.95 21.15 -1.96
C ARG A 211 1.98 19.99 -2.94
N ALA A 212 2.34 18.78 -2.50
CA ALA A 212 2.34 17.60 -3.36
C ALA A 212 0.91 17.26 -3.84
N LEU A 213 -0.11 17.36 -2.98
CA LEU A 213 -1.52 17.20 -3.37
C LEU A 213 -1.94 18.22 -4.44
N LEU A 214 -1.57 19.49 -4.27
CA LEU A 214 -1.89 20.57 -5.21
C LEU A 214 -1.13 20.43 -6.54
N THR A 215 0.07 19.83 -6.54
CA THR A 215 0.82 19.50 -7.76
C THR A 215 0.10 18.44 -8.60
N GLY A 216 -0.70 17.58 -7.95
CA GLY A 216 -1.46 16.51 -8.59
C GLY A 216 -0.91 15.11 -8.35
N PRO A 217 -1.58 14.08 -8.92
CA PRO A 217 -1.21 12.69 -8.75
C PRO A 217 0.08 12.33 -9.51
N THR A 218 0.69 11.20 -9.11
CA THR A 218 1.81 10.57 -9.86
C THR A 218 1.38 10.22 -11.29
N SER A 219 2.36 10.11 -12.20
CA SER A 219 2.12 9.96 -13.65
C SER A 219 1.15 8.84 -14.01
N TRP A 220 1.24 7.69 -13.35
CA TRP A 220 0.38 6.54 -13.65
C TRP A 220 -1.09 6.69 -13.23
N LEU A 221 -1.39 7.67 -12.35
CA LEU A 221 -2.75 8.06 -11.94
C LEU A 221 -3.28 9.28 -12.69
N GLN A 222 -2.51 9.85 -13.62
CA GLN A 222 -2.91 10.99 -14.45
C GLN A 222 -3.76 10.56 -15.67
N GLY A 223 -4.06 11.52 -16.55
CA GLY A 223 -4.72 11.24 -17.84
C GLY A 223 -6.21 10.86 -17.74
N GLY A 224 -6.87 11.13 -16.62
CA GLY A 224 -8.30 10.82 -16.43
C GLY A 224 -8.54 9.57 -15.56
N VAL A 225 -7.48 8.98 -14.99
CA VAL A 225 -7.58 7.90 -14.00
C VAL A 225 -8.20 8.41 -12.71
N VAL A 226 -7.68 9.52 -12.18
CA VAL A 226 -8.24 10.20 -11.01
C VAL A 226 -8.43 11.69 -11.29
N ARG A 227 -9.16 12.38 -10.41
CA ARG A 227 -9.48 13.81 -10.51
C ARG A 227 -9.16 14.55 -9.23
N SER A 228 -8.79 15.81 -9.39
CA SER A 228 -8.66 16.79 -8.31
C SER A 228 -9.57 17.98 -8.63
N ASP A 229 -10.23 18.53 -7.62
CA ASP A 229 -11.17 19.63 -7.79
C ASP A 229 -10.55 20.99 -7.40
N PHE A 230 -9.26 21.04 -7.12
CA PHE A 230 -8.55 22.31 -6.97
C PHE A 230 -8.49 23.02 -8.32
N PRO A 231 -8.91 24.28 -8.40
CA PRO A 231 -8.73 25.08 -9.61
C PRO A 231 -7.26 25.09 -10.04
N THR A 232 -7.04 25.15 -11.35
CA THR A 232 -5.69 25.20 -11.93
C THR A 232 -4.87 26.33 -11.30
N ALA A 233 -3.60 26.06 -11.03
CA ALA A 233 -2.65 26.97 -10.38
C ALA A 233 -2.94 27.30 -8.90
N THR A 234 -3.92 26.67 -8.27
CA THR A 234 -4.07 26.77 -6.80
C THR A 234 -2.79 26.28 -6.12
N ALA A 235 -2.25 27.09 -5.23
CA ALA A 235 -1.05 26.80 -4.44
C ALA A 235 -1.30 27.10 -2.95
N LEU A 236 -0.35 26.74 -2.08
CA LEU A 236 -0.36 27.20 -0.70
C LEU A 236 -0.09 28.71 -0.65
N GLY A 237 -0.90 29.41 0.15
CA GLY A 237 -0.69 30.80 0.53
C GLY A 237 0.47 30.98 1.52
N LEU A 238 0.64 32.21 1.97
CA LEU A 238 1.78 32.58 2.84
C LEU A 238 1.70 31.95 4.23
N ASP A 239 0.49 31.77 4.78
CA ASP A 239 0.28 31.18 6.10
C ASP A 239 0.41 29.65 6.10
N GLY A 240 0.42 29.03 4.92
CA GLY A 240 0.72 27.61 4.73
C GLY A 240 -0.34 26.67 5.34
N VAL A 241 0.10 25.75 6.21
CA VAL A 241 -0.77 24.79 6.91
C VAL A 241 -0.50 24.86 8.40
N GLU A 242 -1.53 25.16 9.18
CA GLU A 242 -1.51 25.12 10.64
C GLU A 242 -2.36 23.98 11.17
N LEU A 243 -1.82 23.19 12.10
CA LEU A 243 -2.53 22.12 12.79
C LEU A 243 -2.77 22.52 14.25
N SER A 244 -4.00 22.64 14.66
CA SER A 244 -4.36 23.00 16.03
C SER A 244 -5.65 22.33 16.49
N ALA A 245 -5.60 21.63 17.63
CA ALA A 245 -6.76 21.00 18.28
C ALA A 245 -7.66 20.15 17.33
N GLY A 246 -7.04 19.36 16.47
CA GLY A 246 -7.76 18.49 15.51
C GLY A 246 -8.28 19.23 14.27
N THR A 247 -7.99 20.51 14.11
CA THR A 247 -8.33 21.30 12.93
C THR A 247 -7.06 21.61 12.12
N ALA A 248 -7.11 21.37 10.83
CA ALA A 248 -6.10 21.83 9.88
C ALA A 248 -6.63 23.11 9.19
N THR A 249 -5.93 24.23 9.38
CA THR A 249 -6.17 25.46 8.63
C THR A 249 -5.20 25.50 7.45
N VAL A 250 -5.74 25.53 6.23
CA VAL A 250 -4.97 25.52 4.97
C VAL A 250 -5.20 26.82 4.24
N ASP A 251 -4.14 27.64 4.18
CA ASP A 251 -4.19 28.90 3.42
C ASP A 251 -3.81 28.64 1.95
N LEU A 252 -4.70 29.04 1.05
CA LEU A 252 -4.60 28.82 -0.39
C LEU A 252 -4.47 30.18 -1.10
N THR A 253 -3.98 30.13 -2.34
CA THR A 253 -3.92 31.32 -3.20
C THR A 253 -5.30 31.70 -3.76
N ASP A 254 -5.41 32.91 -4.33
CA ASP A 254 -6.67 33.50 -4.81
C ASP A 254 -7.38 32.64 -5.87
N GLU A 255 -6.66 31.78 -6.58
CA GLU A 255 -7.23 30.85 -7.57
C GLU A 255 -8.29 29.94 -6.95
N ALA A 256 -8.15 29.58 -5.66
CA ALA A 256 -9.12 28.75 -4.93
C ALA A 256 -10.50 29.40 -4.85
N LEU A 257 -10.60 30.74 -4.96
CA LEU A 257 -11.88 31.46 -4.91
C LEU A 257 -12.75 31.20 -6.14
N SER A 258 -12.15 30.79 -7.27
CA SER A 258 -12.87 30.46 -8.50
C SER A 258 -13.66 29.13 -8.40
N ALA A 259 -13.39 28.31 -7.38
CA ALA A 259 -14.07 27.05 -7.16
C ALA A 259 -15.57 27.25 -6.86
N THR A 260 -16.41 26.45 -7.52
CA THR A 260 -17.84 26.36 -7.21
C THR A 260 -18.07 25.82 -5.80
N PRO A 261 -19.24 25.99 -5.19
CA PRO A 261 -19.53 25.42 -3.87
C PRO A 261 -19.29 23.90 -3.80
N ALA A 262 -19.66 23.13 -4.83
CA ALA A 262 -19.43 21.69 -4.91
C ALA A 262 -17.94 21.35 -5.00
N GLN A 263 -17.15 22.11 -5.76
CA GLN A 263 -15.70 21.93 -5.82
C GLN A 263 -15.03 22.23 -4.47
N ARG A 264 -15.43 23.32 -3.78
CA ARG A 264 -14.92 23.66 -2.44
C ARG A 264 -15.14 22.52 -1.44
N GLU A 265 -16.29 21.87 -1.51
CA GLU A 265 -16.56 20.70 -0.65
C GLU A 265 -15.63 19.54 -0.99
N ARG A 266 -15.42 19.22 -2.26
CA ARG A 266 -14.50 18.17 -2.68
C ARG A 266 -13.04 18.50 -2.38
N MET A 267 -12.62 19.77 -2.52
CA MET A 267 -11.30 20.23 -2.06
C MET A 267 -11.11 19.98 -0.57
N ARG A 268 -12.13 20.30 0.25
CA ARG A 268 -12.11 20.04 1.69
C ARG A 268 -12.01 18.55 2.01
N GLN A 269 -12.74 17.69 1.29
CA GLN A 269 -12.66 16.22 1.47
C GLN A 269 -11.27 15.69 1.11
N GLN A 270 -10.65 16.11 0.00
CA GLN A 270 -9.29 15.73 -0.38
C GLN A 270 -8.27 16.13 0.69
N LEU A 271 -8.35 17.39 1.18
CA LEU A 271 -7.47 17.88 2.24
C LEU A 271 -7.67 17.09 3.54
N LEU A 272 -8.91 16.84 3.95
CA LEU A 272 -9.22 16.11 5.17
C LEU A 272 -8.68 14.67 5.10
N ALA A 273 -8.98 13.96 4.02
CA ALA A 273 -8.49 12.59 3.81
C ALA A 273 -6.96 12.53 3.85
N THR A 274 -6.30 13.45 3.14
CA THR A 274 -4.84 13.51 3.04
C THR A 274 -4.20 13.89 4.37
N LEU A 275 -4.70 14.91 5.07
CA LEU A 275 -4.11 15.39 6.32
C LEU A 275 -4.41 14.49 7.51
N ASN A 276 -5.50 13.72 7.49
CA ASN A 276 -5.77 12.72 8.52
C ASN A 276 -4.72 11.59 8.54
N THR A 277 -4.06 11.29 7.41
CA THR A 277 -2.94 10.34 7.38
C THR A 277 -1.66 10.86 8.03
N VAL A 278 -1.47 12.19 8.06
CA VAL A 278 -0.32 12.86 8.69
C VAL A 278 -0.41 12.87 10.21
N SER A 279 -1.63 13.06 10.69
CA SER A 279 -1.93 13.07 12.12
C SER A 279 -3.35 12.53 12.30
N SER A 280 -3.47 11.39 12.91
CA SER A 280 -4.76 10.73 13.23
C SER A 280 -5.71 11.61 14.07
N GLY A 281 -5.25 12.80 14.49
CA GLY A 281 -6.05 13.78 15.21
C GLY A 281 -6.74 14.84 14.33
N VAL A 282 -6.44 14.90 13.02
CA VAL A 282 -7.11 15.88 12.14
C VAL A 282 -8.49 15.36 11.76
N SER A 283 -9.52 16.00 12.32
CA SER A 283 -10.93 15.69 12.07
C SER A 283 -11.67 16.79 11.31
N GLN A 284 -11.05 17.95 11.14
CA GLN A 284 -11.64 19.10 10.48
C GLN A 284 -10.62 19.85 9.62
N VAL A 285 -11.07 20.37 8.49
CA VAL A 285 -10.27 21.25 7.61
C VAL A 285 -11.00 22.57 7.41
N VAL A 286 -10.29 23.66 7.62
CA VAL A 286 -10.71 25.04 7.29
C VAL A 286 -9.80 25.53 6.18
N MET A 287 -10.37 25.89 5.04
CA MET A 287 -9.64 26.52 3.94
C MET A 287 -9.73 28.03 4.07
N THR A 288 -8.60 28.71 3.89
CA THR A 288 -8.52 30.17 3.90
C THR A 288 -7.88 30.68 2.60
N VAL A 289 -8.11 31.94 2.27
CA VAL A 289 -7.38 32.71 1.28
C VAL A 289 -7.01 34.04 1.92
N ASN A 290 -5.71 34.37 1.95
CA ASN A 290 -5.18 35.54 2.67
C ASN A 290 -5.71 35.62 4.12
N GLY A 291 -5.77 34.49 4.83
CA GLY A 291 -6.24 34.34 6.21
C GLY A 291 -7.77 34.43 6.38
N LEU A 292 -8.56 34.62 5.32
CA LEU A 292 -10.02 34.68 5.37
C LEU A 292 -10.63 33.33 4.99
N ALA A 293 -11.48 32.79 5.86
CA ALA A 293 -12.11 31.48 5.65
C ALA A 293 -13.01 31.48 4.39
N ILE A 294 -12.86 30.43 3.58
CA ILE A 294 -13.75 30.17 2.44
C ILE A 294 -15.00 29.46 2.97
N VAL A 295 -16.17 29.91 2.52
CA VAL A 295 -17.42 29.22 2.83
C VAL A 295 -17.50 27.92 2.04
N VAL A 296 -17.64 26.81 2.77
CA VAL A 296 -17.81 25.45 2.22
C VAL A 296 -19.18 24.93 2.64
N PRO A 297 -20.01 24.42 1.70
CA PRO A 297 -21.30 23.84 2.06
C PRO A 297 -21.11 22.54 2.86
N GLU A 298 -22.16 22.15 3.61
CA GLU A 298 -22.18 20.84 4.26
C GLU A 298 -22.31 19.72 3.23
N THR A 299 -21.60 18.61 3.46
CA THR A 299 -21.64 17.43 2.59
C THR A 299 -22.80 16.53 2.95
N ALA A 300 -23.57 16.12 1.96
CA ALA A 300 -24.64 15.13 2.14
C ALA A 300 -24.07 13.71 2.36
N ALA A 301 -22.97 13.37 1.66
CA ALA A 301 -22.27 12.08 1.81
C ALA A 301 -20.79 12.27 1.49
N PRO A 302 -19.86 11.88 2.37
CA PRO A 302 -18.43 11.89 2.07
C PRO A 302 -18.09 10.79 1.06
N ALA A 303 -17.04 11.03 0.26
CA ALA A 303 -16.48 10.00 -0.60
C ALA A 303 -15.86 8.87 0.23
N ILE A 304 -15.96 7.66 -0.30
CA ILE A 304 -15.53 6.43 0.38
C ILE A 304 -14.01 6.27 0.23
N GLN A 305 -13.34 6.01 1.33
CA GLN A 305 -11.93 5.59 1.36
C GLN A 305 -11.88 4.08 1.59
N ASN A 306 -10.92 3.40 0.95
CA ASN A 306 -10.67 1.98 1.11
C ASN A 306 -11.98 1.15 1.10
N PRO A 307 -12.70 1.08 -0.03
CA PRO A 307 -13.95 0.32 -0.11
C PRO A 307 -13.71 -1.14 0.26
N GLN A 308 -14.56 -1.64 1.15
CA GLN A 308 -14.47 -2.99 1.70
C GLN A 308 -15.53 -3.90 1.10
N ALA A 309 -15.20 -5.17 0.89
CA ALA A 309 -16.15 -6.23 0.59
C ALA A 309 -16.55 -7.01 1.86
N GLU A 310 -17.39 -8.03 1.72
CA GLU A 310 -17.75 -8.92 2.83
C GLU A 310 -16.54 -9.70 3.34
N SER A 311 -16.42 -9.84 4.67
CA SER A 311 -15.27 -10.52 5.29
C SER A 311 -15.27 -12.05 5.08
N SER A 312 -16.43 -12.64 4.79
CA SER A 312 -16.54 -14.05 4.47
C SER A 312 -16.13 -14.33 3.04
N PRO A 313 -15.36 -15.40 2.75
CA PRO A 313 -15.01 -15.74 1.38
C PRO A 313 -16.25 -16.09 0.56
N LEU A 314 -16.28 -15.59 -0.65
CA LEU A 314 -17.28 -15.96 -1.66
C LEU A 314 -16.76 -17.18 -2.41
N VAL A 315 -17.56 -18.25 -2.48
CA VAL A 315 -17.10 -19.54 -2.97
C VAL A 315 -18.11 -20.20 -3.90
N GLY A 316 -17.60 -20.95 -4.86
CA GLY A 316 -18.38 -21.91 -5.66
C GLY A 316 -18.08 -23.34 -5.25
N ALA A 317 -19.13 -24.10 -4.99
CA ALA A 317 -19.11 -25.53 -4.79
C ALA A 317 -20.07 -26.21 -5.78
N GLU A 318 -20.09 -27.58 -5.82
CA GLU A 318 -20.83 -28.34 -6.86
C GLU A 318 -22.28 -27.89 -7.08
N ALA A 319 -23.00 -27.49 -6.02
CA ALA A 319 -24.42 -27.18 -6.10
C ALA A 319 -24.79 -25.79 -5.58
N VAL A 320 -23.81 -24.96 -5.19
CA VAL A 320 -24.09 -23.67 -4.56
C VAL A 320 -22.96 -22.66 -4.81
N PHE A 321 -23.35 -21.40 -5.01
CA PHE A 321 -22.47 -20.25 -5.00
C PHE A 321 -22.93 -19.28 -3.91
N GLY A 322 -22.03 -18.84 -3.05
CA GLY A 322 -22.39 -17.97 -1.94
C GLY A 322 -21.26 -17.74 -0.93
N PHE A 323 -21.59 -17.05 0.14
CA PHE A 323 -20.65 -16.74 1.21
C PHE A 323 -20.45 -17.91 2.17
N SER A 324 -19.19 -18.23 2.47
CA SER A 324 -18.84 -19.27 3.40
C SER A 324 -18.61 -18.70 4.81
N THR A 325 -19.37 -19.21 5.79
CA THR A 325 -19.21 -18.83 7.19
C THR A 325 -19.24 -20.08 8.08
N GLY A 326 -18.14 -20.33 8.80
CA GLY A 326 -18.06 -21.49 9.71
C GLY A 326 -18.22 -22.86 9.03
N GLY A 327 -17.83 -22.97 7.74
CA GLY A 327 -17.95 -24.19 6.95
C GLY A 327 -19.31 -24.40 6.26
N ALA A 328 -20.29 -23.51 6.48
CA ALA A 328 -21.56 -23.51 5.76
C ALA A 328 -21.54 -22.43 4.66
N ILE A 329 -22.14 -22.75 3.49
CA ILE A 329 -22.27 -21.79 2.40
C ILE A 329 -23.69 -21.24 2.40
N THR A 330 -23.82 -19.92 2.56
CA THR A 330 -25.08 -19.20 2.39
C THR A 330 -25.22 -18.80 0.93
N SER A 331 -26.20 -19.36 0.24
CA SER A 331 -26.46 -19.13 -1.17
C SER A 331 -26.78 -17.66 -1.47
N LEU A 332 -26.27 -17.14 -2.57
CA LEU A 332 -26.71 -15.86 -3.14
C LEU A 332 -27.99 -16.06 -3.96
N ASP A 333 -29.12 -15.64 -3.38
CA ASP A 333 -30.43 -15.78 -4.01
C ASP A 333 -30.47 -15.10 -5.39
N GLY A 334 -30.98 -15.81 -6.39
CA GLY A 334 -31.09 -15.32 -7.76
C GLY A 334 -29.80 -15.42 -8.59
N LEU A 335 -28.61 -15.41 -7.99
CA LEU A 335 -27.33 -15.59 -8.70
C LEU A 335 -26.83 -17.02 -8.65
N SER A 336 -26.90 -17.69 -7.48
CA SER A 336 -26.35 -19.03 -7.30
C SER A 336 -26.84 -20.04 -8.36
N PRO A 337 -28.14 -20.14 -8.67
CA PRO A 337 -28.62 -21.05 -9.72
C PRO A 337 -28.06 -20.76 -11.11
N LEU A 338 -27.85 -19.48 -11.43
CA LEU A 338 -27.31 -19.05 -12.73
C LEU A 338 -25.81 -19.43 -12.84
N ILE A 339 -25.04 -19.17 -11.81
CA ILE A 339 -23.59 -19.40 -11.76
C ILE A 339 -23.30 -20.91 -11.78
N VAL A 340 -23.99 -21.68 -10.93
CA VAL A 340 -23.87 -23.14 -10.89
C VAL A 340 -24.36 -23.76 -12.21
N GLY A 341 -25.49 -23.31 -12.75
CA GLY A 341 -26.07 -23.80 -14.00
C GLY A 341 -25.18 -23.53 -15.22
N ALA A 342 -24.31 -22.53 -15.18
CA ALA A 342 -23.34 -22.23 -16.23
C ALA A 342 -22.03 -23.01 -16.10
N GLY A 343 -21.88 -23.86 -15.09
CA GLY A 343 -20.63 -24.58 -14.83
C GLY A 343 -19.45 -23.64 -14.52
N ALA A 344 -19.69 -22.57 -13.75
CA ALA A 344 -18.66 -21.57 -13.50
C ALA A 344 -17.42 -22.17 -12.83
N THR A 345 -16.24 -21.82 -13.34
CA THR A 345 -14.93 -22.18 -12.83
C THR A 345 -14.23 -21.02 -12.10
N ALA A 346 -14.68 -19.78 -12.38
CA ALA A 346 -14.30 -18.56 -11.69
C ALA A 346 -15.46 -17.56 -11.72
N ALA A 347 -15.49 -16.64 -10.77
CA ALA A 347 -16.49 -15.57 -10.74
C ALA A 347 -15.95 -14.33 -10.02
N THR A 348 -16.44 -13.16 -10.45
CA THR A 348 -16.30 -11.89 -9.73
C THR A 348 -17.69 -11.30 -9.51
N LEU A 349 -18.04 -11.05 -8.24
CA LEU A 349 -19.32 -10.46 -7.85
C LEU A 349 -19.23 -8.94 -7.97
N ALA A 350 -20.20 -8.32 -8.65
CA ALA A 350 -20.31 -6.86 -8.69
C ALA A 350 -20.61 -6.28 -7.29
N GLU A 351 -20.18 -5.06 -7.03
CA GLU A 351 -20.40 -4.33 -5.77
C GLU A 351 -21.89 -4.30 -5.36
N SER A 352 -22.78 -4.17 -6.32
CA SER A 352 -24.23 -4.17 -6.07
C SER A 352 -24.78 -5.50 -5.54
N GLY A 353 -24.02 -6.59 -5.66
CA GLY A 353 -24.50 -7.96 -5.40
C GLY A 353 -25.59 -8.44 -6.38
N GLN A 354 -25.89 -7.69 -7.46
CA GLN A 354 -26.98 -7.99 -8.40
C GLN A 354 -26.50 -8.69 -9.67
N ALA A 355 -25.19 -8.69 -9.93
CA ALA A 355 -24.57 -9.29 -11.10
C ALA A 355 -23.23 -9.95 -10.74
N ALA A 356 -22.81 -10.91 -11.55
CA ALA A 356 -21.48 -11.50 -11.48
C ALA A 356 -20.95 -11.76 -12.89
N ALA A 357 -19.66 -11.49 -13.11
CA ALA A 357 -18.93 -11.97 -14.28
C ALA A 357 -18.40 -13.37 -13.97
N ILE A 358 -18.56 -14.32 -14.86
CA ILE A 358 -18.16 -15.72 -14.67
C ILE A 358 -17.33 -16.22 -15.85
N LEU A 359 -16.40 -17.10 -15.57
CA LEU A 359 -15.77 -17.97 -16.57
C LEU A 359 -16.46 -19.34 -16.47
N SER A 360 -17.11 -19.77 -17.55
CA SER A 360 -17.79 -21.07 -17.61
C SER A 360 -16.79 -22.21 -17.88
N ASP A 361 -17.22 -23.43 -17.69
CA ASP A 361 -16.48 -24.66 -18.05
C ASP A 361 -16.22 -24.81 -19.56
N SER A 362 -17.02 -24.14 -20.40
CA SER A 362 -16.79 -24.05 -21.85
C SER A 362 -15.65 -23.08 -22.21
N GLY A 363 -15.13 -22.31 -21.26
CA GLY A 363 -14.11 -21.27 -21.46
C GLY A 363 -14.68 -19.93 -21.94
N ALA A 364 -15.99 -19.74 -21.95
CA ALA A 364 -16.62 -18.46 -22.28
C ALA A 364 -16.80 -17.58 -21.03
N VAL A 365 -16.69 -16.27 -21.20
CA VAL A 365 -17.05 -15.28 -20.18
C VAL A 365 -18.54 -14.92 -20.36
N ALA A 366 -19.26 -14.97 -19.25
CA ALA A 366 -20.68 -14.63 -19.22
C ALA A 366 -21.06 -13.75 -18.03
N VAL A 367 -22.19 -13.10 -18.11
CA VAL A 367 -22.78 -12.26 -17.07
C VAL A 367 -24.02 -12.95 -16.51
N ALA A 368 -23.98 -13.29 -15.23
CA ALA A 368 -25.14 -13.71 -14.46
C ALA A 368 -25.73 -12.49 -13.75
N GLN A 369 -27.05 -12.27 -13.91
CA GLN A 369 -27.73 -11.11 -13.34
C GLN A 369 -29.05 -11.53 -12.71
N ILE A 370 -29.39 -11.03 -11.54
CA ILE A 370 -30.66 -11.33 -10.87
C ILE A 370 -31.85 -10.98 -11.77
N GLY A 371 -32.77 -11.93 -11.88
CA GLY A 371 -33.94 -11.79 -12.73
C GLY A 371 -33.79 -12.39 -14.15
N GLN A 372 -32.58 -12.79 -14.53
CA GLN A 372 -32.37 -13.57 -15.77
C GLN A 372 -32.75 -15.04 -15.59
N THR A 373 -33.01 -15.73 -16.68
CA THR A 373 -33.24 -17.19 -16.70
C THR A 373 -31.98 -17.97 -17.04
N SER A 374 -30.99 -17.34 -17.65
CA SER A 374 -29.67 -17.87 -17.97
C SER A 374 -28.66 -16.72 -18.06
N PRO A 375 -27.36 -16.93 -17.79
CA PRO A 375 -26.33 -15.94 -18.04
C PRO A 375 -26.23 -15.53 -19.51
N ILE A 376 -25.84 -14.29 -19.77
CA ILE A 376 -25.54 -13.76 -21.10
C ILE A 376 -24.06 -14.01 -21.39
N ILE A 377 -23.76 -14.76 -22.46
CA ILE A 377 -22.37 -14.92 -22.91
C ILE A 377 -21.97 -13.62 -23.59
N VAL A 378 -20.84 -13.03 -23.11
CA VAL A 378 -20.32 -11.75 -23.61
C VAL A 378 -19.01 -11.92 -24.36
N ASP A 379 -18.24 -12.98 -24.09
CA ASP A 379 -16.98 -13.27 -24.77
C ASP A 379 -16.79 -14.78 -24.96
N GLU A 380 -16.56 -15.22 -26.19
CA GLU A 380 -16.34 -16.63 -26.56
C GLU A 380 -14.93 -16.85 -27.16
N ARG A 381 -14.02 -15.84 -27.06
CA ARG A 381 -12.67 -16.00 -27.59
C ARG A 381 -11.96 -17.15 -26.87
N PRO A 382 -11.10 -17.92 -27.57
CA PRO A 382 -10.39 -19.02 -26.94
C PRO A 382 -9.36 -18.52 -25.92
N GLY A 383 -9.14 -19.30 -24.86
CA GLY A 383 -8.10 -19.06 -23.87
C GLY A 383 -8.37 -17.91 -22.91
N LEU A 384 -9.62 -17.53 -22.67
CA LEU A 384 -9.99 -16.50 -21.71
C LEU A 384 -9.59 -16.92 -20.29
N ILE A 385 -9.10 -15.94 -19.51
CA ILE A 385 -8.84 -16.10 -18.07
C ILE A 385 -10.06 -15.67 -17.25
N ALA A 386 -9.99 -15.83 -15.93
CA ALA A 386 -11.02 -15.37 -15.01
C ALA A 386 -11.32 -13.87 -15.24
N PRO A 387 -12.60 -13.49 -15.48
CA PRO A 387 -12.97 -12.11 -15.70
C PRO A 387 -12.98 -11.32 -14.40
N SER A 388 -12.81 -9.99 -14.50
CA SER A 388 -13.13 -9.05 -13.43
C SER A 388 -14.36 -8.23 -13.79
N ILE A 389 -15.00 -7.59 -12.81
CA ILE A 389 -16.09 -6.63 -13.03
C ILE A 389 -15.78 -5.40 -12.18
N ASP A 390 -16.00 -4.20 -12.69
CA ASP A 390 -15.71 -2.98 -11.92
C ASP A 390 -16.97 -2.37 -11.28
N GLY A 391 -16.79 -1.39 -10.42
CA GLY A 391 -17.88 -0.70 -9.72
C GLY A 391 -18.86 0.07 -10.63
N LEU A 392 -18.55 0.21 -11.93
CA LEU A 392 -19.44 0.75 -12.96
C LEU A 392 -20.10 -0.33 -13.82
N ASN A 393 -19.93 -1.60 -13.41
CA ASN A 393 -20.49 -2.79 -14.07
C ASN A 393 -19.92 -3.07 -15.47
N PHE A 394 -18.67 -2.67 -15.76
CA PHE A 394 -17.96 -3.18 -16.92
C PHE A 394 -17.29 -4.50 -16.59
N VAL A 395 -17.58 -5.53 -17.38
CA VAL A 395 -16.91 -6.84 -17.31
C VAL A 395 -15.62 -6.77 -18.11
N TRP A 396 -14.51 -7.07 -17.49
CA TRP A 396 -13.16 -7.08 -18.07
C TRP A 396 -12.79 -8.49 -18.47
N SER A 397 -12.37 -8.69 -19.72
CA SER A 397 -12.04 -9.99 -20.29
C SER A 397 -10.80 -9.89 -21.18
N VAL A 398 -9.95 -10.92 -21.12
CA VAL A 398 -8.72 -10.99 -21.92
C VAL A 398 -8.36 -12.47 -22.16
N PRO A 399 -7.95 -12.84 -23.40
CA PRO A 399 -7.31 -14.13 -23.63
C PRO A 399 -5.90 -14.16 -22.99
N ALA A 400 -5.52 -15.28 -22.40
CA ALA A 400 -4.21 -15.45 -21.77
C ALA A 400 -3.04 -15.08 -22.72
N ASP A 401 -3.10 -15.54 -23.97
CA ASP A 401 -2.01 -15.38 -24.95
C ASP A 401 -2.18 -14.15 -25.87
N ASP A 402 -3.16 -13.28 -25.56
CA ASP A 402 -3.39 -12.03 -26.31
C ASP A 402 -3.61 -10.86 -25.34
N PRO A 403 -2.58 -10.31 -24.70
CA PRO A 403 -2.69 -9.14 -23.81
C PRO A 403 -3.29 -7.91 -24.52
N GLY A 404 -3.09 -7.80 -25.85
CA GLY A 404 -3.64 -6.73 -26.69
C GLY A 404 -5.15 -6.85 -26.91
N GLY A 405 -5.71 -8.04 -26.67
CA GLY A 405 -7.14 -8.34 -26.75
C GLY A 405 -7.93 -7.95 -25.50
N LEU A 406 -7.38 -7.15 -24.58
CA LEU A 406 -8.12 -6.68 -23.42
C LEU A 406 -9.38 -5.92 -23.86
N THR A 407 -10.53 -6.39 -23.39
CA THR A 407 -11.85 -5.89 -23.80
C THR A 407 -12.74 -5.74 -22.57
N THR A 408 -13.57 -4.71 -22.54
CA THR A 408 -14.64 -4.58 -21.57
C THR A 408 -16.00 -4.75 -22.24
N PHE A 409 -16.96 -5.23 -21.48
CA PHE A 409 -18.34 -5.42 -21.91
C PHE A 409 -19.28 -4.76 -20.91
N GLU A 410 -20.32 -4.09 -21.39
CA GLU A 410 -21.45 -3.74 -20.55
C GLU A 410 -22.23 -5.03 -20.16
N LEU A 411 -23.10 -4.96 -19.17
CA LEU A 411 -23.85 -6.16 -18.71
C LEU A 411 -24.76 -6.78 -19.78
N ASP A 412 -25.10 -6.04 -20.84
CA ASP A 412 -25.85 -6.47 -21.99
C ASP A 412 -25.00 -7.04 -23.14
N GLY A 413 -23.67 -7.01 -22.99
CA GLY A 413 -22.71 -7.62 -23.91
C GLY A 413 -22.08 -6.69 -24.95
N GLU A 414 -22.28 -5.37 -24.88
CA GLU A 414 -21.63 -4.41 -25.81
C GLU A 414 -20.11 -4.36 -25.58
N PRO A 415 -19.28 -4.77 -26.56
CA PRO A 415 -17.84 -4.84 -26.44
C PRO A 415 -17.15 -3.48 -26.63
N ARG A 416 -16.07 -3.24 -25.88
CA ARG A 416 -15.18 -2.09 -26.02
C ARG A 416 -13.73 -2.52 -25.86
N SER A 417 -12.93 -2.37 -26.91
CA SER A 417 -11.49 -2.66 -26.85
C SER A 417 -10.77 -1.64 -25.99
N ILE A 418 -9.87 -2.10 -25.13
CA ILE A 418 -9.05 -1.27 -24.25
C ILE A 418 -7.65 -1.15 -24.83
N SER A 419 -7.23 0.08 -25.12
CA SER A 419 -5.86 0.34 -25.55
C SER A 419 -4.88 0.18 -24.38
N SER A 420 -3.80 -0.55 -24.58
CA SER A 420 -2.77 -0.77 -23.54
C SER A 420 -1.36 -0.87 -24.14
N THR A 421 -0.35 -0.69 -23.28
CA THR A 421 1.06 -0.91 -23.61
C THR A 421 1.58 -2.22 -23.04
N LEU A 422 0.70 -3.18 -22.75
CA LEU A 422 1.10 -4.52 -22.31
C LEU A 422 2.01 -5.19 -23.34
N PRO A 423 3.06 -5.93 -22.91
CA PRO A 423 3.95 -6.61 -23.84
C PRO A 423 3.19 -7.65 -24.67
N ALA A 424 3.21 -7.54 -25.99
CA ALA A 424 2.44 -8.41 -26.88
C ALA A 424 2.81 -9.90 -26.79
N ALA A 425 4.03 -10.22 -26.35
CA ALA A 425 4.51 -11.60 -26.16
C ALA A 425 4.30 -12.10 -24.70
N ALA A 426 3.60 -11.35 -23.86
CA ALA A 426 3.30 -11.80 -22.51
C ALA A 426 2.07 -12.73 -22.50
N THR A 427 2.04 -13.65 -21.54
CA THR A 427 0.84 -14.40 -21.17
C THR A 427 0.23 -13.76 -19.93
N VAL A 428 -1.04 -13.40 -19.98
CA VAL A 428 -1.80 -12.88 -18.81
C VAL A 428 -2.21 -14.07 -17.96
N VAL A 429 -1.72 -14.14 -16.73
CA VAL A 429 -2.00 -15.22 -15.78
C VAL A 429 -3.25 -14.90 -14.95
N SER A 430 -3.32 -13.67 -14.43
CA SER A 430 -4.52 -13.19 -13.73
C SER A 430 -4.69 -11.68 -13.90
N MET A 431 -5.92 -11.23 -13.68
CA MET A 431 -6.36 -9.85 -13.82
C MET A 431 -7.39 -9.53 -12.72
N ASP A 432 -7.21 -8.40 -12.04
CA ASP A 432 -8.16 -7.94 -11.03
C ASP A 432 -8.31 -6.41 -11.05
N VAL A 433 -9.52 -5.90 -11.04
CA VAL A 433 -9.80 -4.45 -10.98
C VAL A 433 -9.96 -4.03 -9.53
N SER A 434 -9.42 -2.87 -9.15
CA SER A 434 -9.59 -2.33 -7.80
C SER A 434 -11.04 -1.96 -7.51
N ARG A 435 -11.47 -2.05 -6.25
CA ARG A 435 -12.85 -1.76 -5.82
C ARG A 435 -13.29 -0.33 -6.09
N ASP A 436 -12.36 0.62 -6.11
CA ASP A 436 -12.64 2.00 -6.53
C ASP A 436 -12.81 2.14 -8.07
N GLY A 437 -12.58 1.05 -8.84
CA GLY A 437 -12.73 1.02 -10.29
C GLY A 437 -11.70 1.83 -11.07
N THR A 438 -10.64 2.32 -10.43
CA THR A 438 -9.67 3.22 -11.09
C THR A 438 -8.39 2.53 -11.53
N ARG A 439 -8.09 1.32 -11.04
CA ARG A 439 -6.82 0.64 -11.26
C ARG A 439 -7.05 -0.83 -11.62
N ILE A 440 -6.14 -1.39 -12.40
CA ILE A 440 -6.12 -2.81 -12.76
C ILE A 440 -4.79 -3.42 -12.35
N LEU A 441 -4.84 -4.61 -11.77
CA LEU A 441 -3.72 -5.46 -11.41
C LEU A 441 -3.61 -6.58 -12.44
N LEU A 442 -2.41 -6.85 -12.94
CA LEU A 442 -2.13 -7.90 -13.91
C LEU A 442 -0.90 -8.71 -13.50
N ALA A 443 -1.04 -10.01 -13.37
CA ALA A 443 0.08 -10.93 -13.25
C ALA A 443 0.41 -11.50 -14.63
N LEU A 444 1.66 -11.33 -15.08
CA LEU A 444 2.11 -11.67 -16.41
C LEU A 444 3.26 -12.68 -16.37
N SER A 445 3.27 -13.62 -17.31
CA SER A 445 4.44 -14.43 -17.65
C SER A 445 5.06 -13.88 -18.93
N THR A 446 6.38 -13.61 -18.94
CA THR A 446 7.09 -13.10 -20.11
C THR A 446 8.38 -13.89 -20.35
N GLU A 447 9.00 -13.73 -21.51
CA GLU A 447 10.31 -14.34 -21.82
C GLU A 447 11.42 -13.89 -20.86
N LEU A 448 11.30 -12.68 -20.28
CA LEU A 448 12.24 -12.13 -19.30
C LEU A 448 11.90 -12.52 -17.85
N GLY A 449 10.92 -13.41 -17.68
CA GLY A 449 10.40 -13.86 -16.39
C GLY A 449 9.05 -13.25 -16.01
N PRO A 450 8.53 -13.61 -14.84
CA PRO A 450 7.24 -13.14 -14.37
C PRO A 450 7.26 -11.64 -14.04
N ARG A 451 6.12 -10.98 -14.24
CA ARG A 451 5.88 -9.58 -13.91
C ARG A 451 4.57 -9.40 -13.18
N LEU A 452 4.55 -8.48 -12.25
CA LEU A 452 3.33 -7.97 -11.62
C LEU A 452 3.22 -6.50 -11.95
N VAL A 453 2.14 -6.10 -12.62
CA VAL A 453 1.93 -4.73 -13.08
C VAL A 453 0.62 -4.18 -12.55
N VAL A 454 0.62 -2.90 -12.20
CA VAL A 454 -0.57 -2.12 -11.91
C VAL A 454 -0.65 -0.97 -12.91
N ALA A 455 -1.85 -0.66 -13.38
CA ALA A 455 -2.08 0.47 -14.27
C ALA A 455 -3.34 1.23 -13.86
N GLY A 456 -3.38 2.53 -14.12
CA GLY A 456 -4.60 3.30 -14.02
C GLY A 456 -5.55 3.01 -15.17
N ILE A 457 -6.85 2.97 -14.90
CA ILE A 457 -7.90 2.84 -15.93
C ILE A 457 -8.32 4.24 -16.36
N VAL A 458 -8.00 4.59 -17.60
CA VAL A 458 -8.41 5.87 -18.20
C VAL A 458 -9.84 5.76 -18.69
N ARG A 459 -10.69 6.69 -18.24
CA ARG A 459 -12.11 6.73 -18.61
C ARG A 459 -12.47 8.05 -19.29
N GLN A 460 -13.35 7.96 -20.27
CA GLN A 460 -14.03 9.11 -20.89
C GLN A 460 -15.53 8.97 -20.65
N ASP A 461 -16.15 9.95 -20.01
CA ASP A 461 -17.57 9.88 -19.62
C ASP A 461 -17.92 8.60 -18.84
N ASN A 462 -17.03 8.20 -17.92
CA ASN A 462 -17.08 6.98 -17.10
C ASN A 462 -16.89 5.65 -17.88
N ILE A 463 -16.69 5.70 -19.20
CA ILE A 463 -16.44 4.52 -20.05
C ILE A 463 -14.93 4.26 -20.08
N PRO A 464 -14.45 3.03 -19.80
CA PRO A 464 -13.05 2.68 -19.91
C PRO A 464 -12.60 2.68 -21.38
N VAL A 465 -11.46 3.33 -21.69
CA VAL A 465 -10.94 3.47 -23.05
C VAL A 465 -9.49 2.98 -23.20
N SER A 466 -8.68 3.10 -22.15
CA SER A 466 -7.29 2.65 -22.19
C SER A 466 -6.74 2.42 -20.78
N LEU A 467 -5.62 1.70 -20.71
CA LEU A 467 -4.76 1.71 -19.52
C LEU A 467 -3.78 2.88 -19.62
N GLY A 468 -3.46 3.46 -18.46
CA GLY A 468 -2.42 4.46 -18.29
C GLY A 468 -1.02 3.84 -18.30
N GLU A 469 -0.05 4.55 -17.72
CA GLU A 469 1.31 4.08 -17.54
C GLU A 469 1.33 2.80 -16.69
N LEU A 470 2.11 1.80 -17.12
CA LEU A 470 2.29 0.56 -16.38
C LEU A 470 3.33 0.76 -15.27
N VAL A 471 2.95 0.49 -14.04
CA VAL A 471 3.84 0.42 -12.87
C VAL A 471 4.20 -1.02 -12.61
N GLU A 472 5.46 -1.38 -12.78
CA GLU A 472 5.96 -2.73 -12.50
C GLU A 472 6.34 -2.85 -11.02
N LEU A 473 5.80 -3.86 -10.33
CA LEU A 473 6.17 -4.21 -8.98
C LEU A 473 7.30 -5.24 -9.01
N PRO A 474 8.33 -5.13 -8.13
CA PRO A 474 9.54 -5.94 -8.22
C PRO A 474 9.29 -7.39 -7.79
N VAL A 475 9.20 -8.30 -8.74
CA VAL A 475 8.95 -9.72 -8.50
C VAL A 475 10.23 -10.52 -8.73
N GLY A 476 10.71 -11.22 -7.68
CA GLY A 476 11.89 -12.09 -7.71
C GLY A 476 11.54 -13.57 -7.55
N VAL A 477 10.60 -14.09 -8.39
CA VAL A 477 10.07 -15.47 -8.32
C VAL A 477 10.22 -16.18 -9.67
N ASP A 478 10.06 -17.51 -9.69
CA ASP A 478 10.17 -18.28 -10.94
C ASP A 478 8.87 -18.24 -11.77
N SER A 479 7.71 -18.19 -11.09
CA SER A 479 6.41 -18.07 -11.75
C SER A 479 5.38 -17.38 -10.87
N VAL A 480 4.45 -16.66 -11.50
CA VAL A 480 3.23 -16.13 -10.89
C VAL A 480 2.11 -17.14 -11.08
N LEU A 481 1.25 -17.28 -10.05
CA LEU A 481 0.10 -18.17 -10.07
C LEU A 481 -1.21 -17.37 -10.09
N ASP A 482 -1.30 -16.33 -9.26
CA ASP A 482 -2.47 -15.46 -9.16
C ASP A 482 -2.13 -14.19 -8.37
N ALA A 483 -2.95 -13.15 -8.46
CA ALA A 483 -2.78 -11.91 -7.71
C ALA A 483 -4.13 -11.27 -7.38
N ALA A 484 -4.21 -10.59 -6.24
CA ALA A 484 -5.43 -9.94 -5.77
C ALA A 484 -5.15 -8.61 -5.06
N TRP A 485 -6.13 -7.72 -5.04
CA TRP A 485 -6.12 -6.53 -4.19
C TRP A 485 -6.29 -6.93 -2.72
N VAL A 486 -5.39 -6.45 -1.85
CA VAL A 486 -5.49 -6.60 -0.38
C VAL A 486 -6.38 -5.49 0.19
N ASP A 487 -6.10 -4.27 -0.22
CA ASP A 487 -6.79 -3.03 0.15
C ASP A 487 -6.56 -1.98 -0.96
N ASP A 488 -6.95 -0.72 -0.72
CA ASP A 488 -6.77 0.37 -1.69
C ASP A 488 -5.31 0.79 -1.94
N ARG A 489 -4.34 0.28 -1.16
CA ARG A 489 -2.91 0.63 -1.22
C ARG A 489 -1.98 -0.55 -1.42
N SER A 490 -2.50 -1.76 -1.45
CA SER A 490 -1.64 -2.94 -1.56
C SER A 490 -2.28 -4.09 -2.33
N VAL A 491 -1.42 -4.91 -2.93
CA VAL A 491 -1.77 -6.13 -3.65
C VAL A 491 -1.01 -7.32 -3.08
N ALA A 492 -1.54 -8.52 -3.25
CA ALA A 492 -0.88 -9.77 -2.90
C ALA A 492 -0.62 -10.60 -4.16
N LEU A 493 0.54 -11.20 -4.24
CA LEU A 493 0.95 -12.12 -5.28
C LEU A 493 1.09 -13.53 -4.71
N LEU A 494 0.36 -14.46 -5.27
CA LEU A 494 0.58 -15.90 -5.11
C LEU A 494 1.58 -16.35 -6.17
N SER A 495 2.70 -16.91 -5.74
CA SER A 495 3.82 -17.22 -6.64
C SER A 495 4.52 -18.51 -6.24
N ARG A 496 5.32 -19.03 -7.17
CA ARG A 496 6.14 -20.22 -6.95
C ARG A 496 7.61 -19.92 -7.23
N SER A 497 8.46 -20.34 -6.29
CA SER A 497 9.92 -20.36 -6.47
C SER A 497 10.43 -21.78 -6.19
N SER A 498 11.04 -22.40 -7.18
CA SER A 498 11.46 -23.81 -7.13
C SER A 498 10.27 -24.73 -6.82
N SER A 499 10.16 -25.25 -5.60
CA SER A 499 9.06 -26.13 -5.16
C SER A 499 8.13 -25.47 -4.14
N GLU A 500 8.42 -24.23 -3.73
CA GLU A 500 7.70 -23.54 -2.67
C GLU A 500 6.69 -22.55 -3.24
N VAL A 501 5.48 -22.57 -2.70
CA VAL A 501 4.45 -21.57 -3.01
C VAL A 501 4.45 -20.54 -1.89
N THR A 502 4.48 -19.27 -2.27
CA THR A 502 4.58 -18.14 -1.33
C THR A 502 3.57 -17.06 -1.65
N VAL A 503 3.22 -16.29 -0.63
CA VAL A 503 2.47 -15.05 -0.78
C VAL A 503 3.35 -13.88 -0.41
N THR A 504 3.40 -12.89 -1.31
CA THR A 504 4.10 -11.62 -1.08
C THR A 504 3.13 -10.47 -1.23
N LYS A 505 3.10 -9.59 -0.23
CA LYS A 505 2.37 -8.32 -0.29
C LYS A 505 3.27 -7.24 -0.87
N PHE A 506 2.74 -6.48 -1.83
CA PHE A 506 3.37 -5.31 -2.42
C PHE A 506 2.55 -4.08 -2.04
N ALA A 507 3.15 -3.14 -1.33
CA ALA A 507 2.56 -1.82 -1.13
C ALA A 507 2.74 -0.99 -2.41
N LEU A 508 1.66 -0.37 -2.89
CA LEU A 508 1.72 0.55 -4.02
C LEU A 508 2.44 1.83 -3.58
N GLY A 509 3.64 2.06 -4.09
CA GLY A 509 4.50 3.14 -3.63
C GLY A 509 5.20 2.87 -2.29
N GLY A 510 5.45 1.60 -1.93
CA GLY A 510 6.15 1.20 -0.72
C GLY A 510 6.88 -0.13 -0.86
N PRO A 511 7.54 -0.59 0.22
CA PRO A 511 8.28 -1.84 0.19
C PRO A 511 7.38 -3.07 0.14
N SER A 512 7.88 -4.13 -0.51
CA SER A 512 7.28 -5.46 -0.46
C SER A 512 7.54 -6.18 0.87
N SER A 513 6.66 -7.11 1.23
CA SER A 513 6.79 -7.92 2.44
C SER A 513 6.26 -9.35 2.23
N PRO A 514 6.98 -10.39 2.70
CA PRO A 514 6.50 -11.77 2.62
C PRO A 514 5.34 -11.98 3.61
N LEU A 515 4.32 -12.74 3.18
CA LEU A 515 3.21 -13.19 4.02
C LEU A 515 3.29 -14.70 4.35
N GLY A 516 4.40 -15.34 3.98
CA GLY A 516 4.72 -16.72 4.33
C GLY A 516 4.56 -17.72 3.19
N GLU A 517 4.92 -18.96 3.51
CA GLU A 517 4.87 -20.12 2.64
C GLU A 517 3.60 -20.94 2.91
N LEU A 518 3.15 -21.68 1.92
CA LEU A 518 1.94 -22.48 2.00
C LEU A 518 2.04 -23.76 1.16
N PRO A 519 1.13 -24.74 1.36
CA PRO A 519 0.98 -25.87 0.47
C PRO A 519 0.71 -25.41 -0.98
N ASP A 520 0.75 -26.34 -1.92
CA ASP A 520 0.44 -26.03 -3.30
C ASP A 520 -0.95 -25.36 -3.43
N ALA A 521 -1.00 -24.23 -4.15
CA ALA A 521 -2.19 -23.39 -4.24
C ALA A 521 -2.35 -22.85 -5.66
N ARG A 522 -3.58 -22.42 -6.02
CA ARG A 522 -3.93 -22.01 -7.37
C ARG A 522 -4.63 -20.67 -7.50
N ALA A 523 -5.24 -20.15 -6.42
CA ALA A 523 -5.93 -18.86 -6.47
C ALA A 523 -5.83 -18.12 -5.14
N ILE A 524 -5.89 -16.79 -5.21
CA ILE A 524 -5.92 -15.88 -4.07
C ILE A 524 -6.99 -14.81 -4.32
N VAL A 525 -7.77 -14.48 -3.29
CA VAL A 525 -8.70 -13.35 -3.29
C VAL A 525 -8.53 -12.54 -2.02
N GLY A 526 -8.89 -11.26 -2.06
CA GLY A 526 -8.68 -10.35 -0.95
C GLY A 526 -9.68 -9.21 -0.88
N GLY A 527 -9.36 -8.20 -0.04
CA GLY A 527 -10.06 -6.93 0.02
C GLY A 527 -10.93 -6.70 1.23
N ASN A 528 -10.83 -7.57 2.25
CA ASN A 528 -11.71 -7.54 3.41
C ASN A 528 -10.91 -7.41 4.70
N GLY A 529 -10.40 -6.23 5.01
CA GLY A 529 -9.67 -5.98 6.26
C GLY A 529 -8.17 -6.26 6.17
N GLY A 530 -7.53 -5.87 5.08
CA GLY A 530 -6.09 -6.01 4.89
C GLY A 530 -5.68 -7.48 4.72
N THR A 531 -4.51 -7.85 5.24
CA THR A 531 -3.95 -9.21 5.08
C THR A 531 -4.79 -10.30 5.72
N ASP A 532 -5.53 -10.01 6.78
CA ASP A 532 -6.42 -10.97 7.46
C ASP A 532 -7.64 -11.33 6.61
N GLY A 533 -7.98 -10.51 5.61
CA GLY A 533 -9.04 -10.73 4.64
C GLY A 533 -8.61 -11.48 3.38
N LEU A 534 -7.38 -11.98 3.32
CA LEU A 534 -6.93 -12.81 2.21
C LEU A 534 -7.42 -14.25 2.37
N TRP A 535 -7.85 -14.83 1.25
CA TRP A 535 -8.26 -16.23 1.15
C TRP A 535 -7.53 -16.89 0.00
N ILE A 536 -7.07 -18.11 0.21
CA ILE A 536 -6.34 -18.89 -0.78
C ILE A 536 -7.06 -20.20 -1.03
N LEU A 537 -7.11 -20.59 -2.30
CA LEU A 537 -7.55 -21.90 -2.72
C LEU A 537 -6.33 -22.79 -2.94
N ALA A 538 -6.17 -23.79 -2.07
CA ALA A 538 -5.16 -24.82 -2.24
C ALA A 538 -5.44 -25.72 -3.47
N ALA A 539 -4.43 -26.41 -3.97
CA ALA A 539 -4.56 -27.27 -5.14
C ALA A 539 -5.57 -28.41 -4.96
N ASP A 540 -5.73 -28.90 -3.72
CA ASP A 540 -6.70 -29.94 -3.34
C ASP A 540 -8.12 -29.42 -3.14
N GLY A 541 -8.33 -28.09 -3.26
CA GLY A 541 -9.62 -27.43 -3.10
C GLY A 541 -9.92 -26.93 -1.69
N GLU A 542 -9.01 -27.08 -0.73
CA GLU A 542 -9.19 -26.51 0.60
C GLU A 542 -9.02 -25.00 0.60
N ILE A 543 -9.83 -24.28 1.37
CA ILE A 543 -9.68 -22.85 1.62
C ILE A 543 -8.69 -22.63 2.76
N LEU A 544 -7.68 -21.78 2.52
CA LEU A 544 -6.69 -21.37 3.53
C LEU A 544 -6.91 -19.91 3.91
N ARG A 545 -6.60 -19.57 5.15
CA ARG A 545 -6.62 -18.20 5.69
C ARG A 545 -5.31 -17.89 6.43
N PRO A 546 -4.95 -16.61 6.56
CA PRO A 546 -3.78 -16.21 7.34
C PRO A 546 -3.91 -16.62 8.81
N GLN A 547 -2.79 -17.02 9.42
CA GLN A 547 -2.70 -17.35 10.84
C GLN A 547 -1.50 -16.65 11.48
N GLY A 548 -1.76 -15.60 12.27
CA GLY A 548 -0.71 -14.88 12.98
C GLY A 548 0.35 -14.25 12.06
N SER A 549 1.60 -14.20 12.51
CA SER A 549 2.70 -13.55 11.79
C SER A 549 3.36 -14.46 10.75
N GLY A 550 2.69 -14.68 9.60
CA GLY A 550 3.31 -15.30 8.42
C GLY A 550 3.04 -16.79 8.23
N GLY A 551 1.93 -17.32 8.78
CA GLY A 551 1.46 -18.67 8.53
C GLY A 551 0.11 -18.72 7.83
N TRP A 552 -0.24 -19.88 7.27
CA TRP A 552 -1.53 -20.17 6.64
C TRP A 552 -2.13 -21.42 7.25
N SER A 553 -3.44 -21.43 7.48
CA SER A 553 -4.15 -22.58 8.05
C SER A 553 -5.36 -22.95 7.21
N GLY A 554 -5.55 -24.25 7.00
CA GLY A 554 -6.74 -24.81 6.39
C GLY A 554 -7.98 -24.56 7.22
N THR A 555 -9.11 -24.36 6.56
CA THR A 555 -10.43 -24.22 7.19
C THR A 555 -11.16 -25.55 7.32
N GLY A 556 -10.65 -26.61 6.65
CA GLY A 556 -11.31 -27.90 6.50
C GLY A 556 -12.45 -27.89 5.46
N GLN A 557 -12.68 -26.77 4.76
CA GLN A 557 -13.72 -26.65 3.76
C GLN A 557 -13.14 -26.81 2.35
N LEU A 558 -13.73 -27.69 1.56
CA LEU A 558 -13.39 -27.92 0.15
C LEU A 558 -14.38 -27.20 -0.75
N VAL A 559 -13.88 -26.49 -1.77
CA VAL A 559 -14.67 -25.76 -2.76
C VAL A 559 -14.09 -25.93 -4.16
N SER A 560 -14.89 -25.65 -5.19
CA SER A 560 -14.44 -25.70 -6.57
C SER A 560 -13.60 -24.48 -6.95
N PHE A 561 -14.02 -23.30 -6.50
CA PHE A 561 -13.29 -22.03 -6.68
C PHE A 561 -13.63 -21.03 -5.58
N ILE A 562 -12.75 -20.05 -5.40
CA ILE A 562 -12.99 -18.83 -4.62
C ILE A 562 -13.26 -17.68 -5.59
N ALA A 563 -14.12 -16.75 -5.23
CA ALA A 563 -14.56 -15.66 -6.11
C ALA A 563 -14.14 -14.30 -5.55
N THR A 564 -13.80 -13.38 -6.45
CA THR A 564 -13.52 -11.98 -6.10
C THR A 564 -14.84 -11.24 -5.84
N GLN A 565 -14.80 -10.25 -4.95
CA GLN A 565 -15.88 -9.32 -4.65
C GLN A 565 -15.42 -7.90 -4.96
N GLN A 566 -16.24 -7.11 -5.65
CA GLN A 566 -16.00 -5.69 -5.92
C GLN A 566 -16.61 -4.79 -4.85
#